data_d706aa2e24b5cf5dc210c1b70498674d
#
_entry.id   d706aa2e24b5cf5dc210c1b70498674d
#
_cell.length_a   1.000
_cell.length_b   1.000
_cell.length_c   1.000
_cell.angle_alpha   90.00
_cell.angle_beta   90.00
_cell.angle_gamma   90.00
#
_symmetry.space_group_name_H-M   'P 1'
#
loop_
_entity.id
_entity.type
_entity.pdbx_description
1 polymer ?
#
loop_
_entity_poly.entity_id
_entity_poly.type
_entity_poly.pdbx_seq_one_letter_code
_entity_poly.pdbx_strand_id
1 'polypeptide(L)'
;MKNSYDLVVIGGGPGGYEAAIRAAQLGFSTACIEKRIHKGEPALGGTCLNVGCIPSKALLDSSHRYEATRHELAEHGISTGEVAIDVAKMLERKDSIVKGLTAGVAGLLKGNGVDWLQGWGTLLDGKGAEKQVKFTAHDGTETTITAKYVILAAGSVPINIPVAPIDDEYIVDSTGALEFKEAPKRLGVIGAGVIGLELGSVWRRLGSEVVVYEAMPEFLAAADKDIAKEAGKLLKKQGLDIRVDTKVTKAEVVNGEVVVTTDVKGETKVEVFDKLIVCVGRRAYSEKLLGENSGITLTERGLVEVDEQCKTNLDGVYAIGDLVRGPMLAHKAMEEGMMAVERIHGEKAQVNYDTIISVIYTHPEIAWVGLSEQQAKDKGYEVKTGSFSLSANGRALAQGEGQGLIKVVADAKTDRLLGLHMVGVGAGDIVHQGMIALEFVSSVEDLQLMTFAHPTVSEAVHEAALSADGRAIHAIQRKKR
;
A
#
# COMPACT_ATOMS: atom_id res chain seq x y z
N MET A 1 30.43 -0.36 -15.61
CA MET A 1 29.31 0.19 -16.40
C MET A 1 29.60 -0.01 -17.88
N LYS A 2 28.64 -0.51 -18.63
CA LYS A 2 28.69 -0.62 -20.10
C LYS A 2 28.04 0.62 -20.73
N ASN A 3 28.34 0.91 -21.99
CA ASN A 3 27.71 2.01 -22.72
C ASN A 3 26.42 1.59 -23.45
N SER A 4 26.17 0.29 -23.54
CA SER A 4 24.99 -0.28 -24.20
C SER A 4 24.48 -1.52 -23.45
N TYR A 5 23.15 -1.65 -23.37
CA TYR A 5 22.43 -2.75 -22.73
C TYR A 5 21.30 -3.23 -23.65
N ASP A 6 20.83 -4.44 -23.42
CA ASP A 6 19.57 -4.87 -24.03
C ASP A 6 18.37 -4.19 -23.35
N LEU A 7 18.43 -4.06 -22.00
CA LEU A 7 17.36 -3.45 -21.21
C LEU A 7 17.93 -2.54 -20.11
N VAL A 8 17.35 -1.36 -19.99
CA VAL A 8 17.60 -0.41 -18.89
C VAL A 8 16.32 -0.18 -18.12
N VAL A 9 16.38 -0.37 -16.80
CA VAL A 9 15.29 -0.03 -15.86
C VAL A 9 15.64 1.25 -15.14
N ILE A 10 14.76 2.25 -15.18
CA ILE A 10 14.93 3.53 -14.48
C ILE A 10 14.03 3.55 -13.25
N GLY A 11 14.64 3.31 -12.07
CA GLY A 11 14.01 3.18 -10.78
C GLY A 11 14.22 1.78 -10.20
N GLY A 12 14.83 1.70 -9.01
CA GLY A 12 15.13 0.46 -8.28
C GLY A 12 14.13 0.14 -7.17
N GLY A 13 12.88 0.62 -7.30
CA GLY A 13 11.75 0.23 -6.44
C GLY A 13 11.29 -1.21 -6.71
N PRO A 14 10.24 -1.72 -5.99
CA PRO A 14 9.80 -3.10 -6.13
C PRO A 14 9.60 -3.56 -7.58
N GLY A 15 8.81 -2.86 -8.37
CA GLY A 15 8.62 -3.24 -9.77
C GLY A 15 9.91 -3.15 -10.61
N GLY A 16 10.77 -2.18 -10.31
CA GLY A 16 11.99 -1.96 -11.09
C GLY A 16 13.08 -2.99 -10.82
N TYR A 17 13.39 -3.30 -9.56
CA TYR A 17 14.43 -4.29 -9.27
C TYR A 17 13.99 -5.72 -9.68
N GLU A 18 12.72 -6.07 -9.53
CA GLU A 18 12.20 -7.37 -9.98
C GLU A 18 12.22 -7.49 -11.50
N ALA A 19 11.79 -6.44 -12.23
CA ALA A 19 11.91 -6.40 -13.68
C ALA A 19 13.37 -6.57 -14.14
N ALA A 20 14.32 -5.88 -13.48
CA ALA A 20 15.74 -5.98 -13.83
C ALA A 20 16.31 -7.38 -13.58
N ILE A 21 15.96 -8.02 -12.46
CA ILE A 21 16.35 -9.39 -12.15
C ILE A 21 15.76 -10.36 -13.18
N ARG A 22 14.46 -10.26 -13.47
CA ARG A 22 13.79 -11.12 -14.43
C ARG A 22 14.39 -11.00 -15.84
N ALA A 23 14.68 -9.78 -16.26
CA ALA A 23 15.34 -9.54 -17.54
C ALA A 23 16.71 -10.25 -17.64
N ALA A 24 17.53 -10.14 -16.59
CA ALA A 24 18.82 -10.82 -16.54
C ALA A 24 18.65 -12.35 -16.56
N GLN A 25 17.65 -12.91 -15.86
CA GLN A 25 17.34 -14.34 -15.88
C GLN A 25 16.92 -14.83 -17.28
N LEU A 26 16.32 -13.98 -18.09
CA LEU A 26 15.94 -14.25 -19.48
C LEU A 26 17.10 -13.98 -20.47
N GLY A 27 18.29 -13.65 -19.98
CA GLY A 27 19.50 -13.49 -20.77
C GLY A 27 19.77 -12.09 -21.31
N PHE A 28 18.97 -11.08 -20.94
CA PHE A 28 19.23 -9.69 -21.33
C PHE A 28 20.41 -9.11 -20.55
N SER A 29 21.32 -8.39 -21.23
CA SER A 29 22.26 -7.52 -20.56
C SER A 29 21.50 -6.34 -19.96
N THR A 30 21.48 -6.23 -18.62
CA THR A 30 20.56 -5.35 -17.90
C THR A 30 21.27 -4.37 -16.97
N ALA A 31 20.80 -3.11 -16.98
CA ALA A 31 21.14 -2.12 -15.96
C ALA A 31 19.90 -1.64 -15.21
N CYS A 32 20.05 -1.42 -13.90
CA CYS A 32 19.05 -0.79 -13.04
C CYS A 32 19.61 0.51 -12.49
N ILE A 33 18.97 1.64 -12.80
CA ILE A 33 19.38 2.98 -12.34
C ILE A 33 18.53 3.37 -11.14
N GLU A 34 19.15 3.66 -9.98
CA GLU A 34 18.45 4.14 -8.78
C GLU A 34 19.16 5.34 -8.17
N LYS A 35 18.41 6.41 -7.97
CA LYS A 35 18.92 7.69 -7.44
C LYS A 35 18.89 7.80 -5.92
N ARG A 36 18.17 6.92 -5.23
CA ARG A 36 17.90 7.07 -3.80
C ARG A 36 19.16 7.00 -2.97
N ILE A 37 19.29 8.00 -2.11
CA ILE A 37 20.19 7.98 -0.95
C ILE A 37 19.30 7.81 0.28
N HIS A 38 19.61 6.84 1.13
CA HIS A 38 18.96 6.63 2.40
C HIS A 38 19.99 6.65 3.52
N LYS A 39 19.84 7.55 4.49
CA LYS A 39 20.78 7.73 5.60
C LYS A 39 22.26 7.85 5.16
N GLY A 40 22.48 8.58 4.06
CA GLY A 40 23.80 8.87 3.52
C GLY A 40 24.37 7.84 2.54
N GLU A 41 23.72 6.70 2.34
CA GLU A 41 24.19 5.62 1.46
C GLU A 41 23.22 5.37 0.30
N PRO A 42 23.71 4.99 -0.90
CA PRO A 42 22.86 4.56 -2.00
C PRO A 42 22.02 3.36 -1.60
N ALA A 43 20.71 3.39 -1.94
CA ALA A 43 19.78 2.37 -1.50
C ALA A 43 18.78 1.95 -2.59
N LEU A 44 18.63 0.64 -2.77
CA LEU A 44 17.60 0.02 -3.61
C LEU A 44 16.28 -0.17 -2.83
N GLY A 45 15.24 -0.64 -3.53
CA GLY A 45 13.94 -0.95 -2.93
C GLY A 45 12.94 0.22 -2.92
N GLY A 46 13.34 1.37 -3.47
CA GLY A 46 12.47 2.53 -3.66
C GLY A 46 11.79 3.03 -2.37
N THR A 47 10.62 3.61 -2.51
CA THR A 47 9.82 4.11 -1.37
C THR A 47 9.42 2.96 -0.44
N CYS A 48 8.94 1.84 -0.96
CA CYS A 48 8.39 0.74 -0.17
C CYS A 48 9.38 0.23 0.90
N LEU A 49 10.61 -0.09 0.52
CA LEU A 49 11.59 -0.65 1.44
C LEU A 49 12.20 0.40 2.37
N ASN A 50 12.42 1.62 1.88
CA ASN A 50 13.18 2.63 2.62
C ASN A 50 12.33 3.52 3.53
N VAL A 51 11.17 4.00 3.02
CA VAL A 51 10.35 5.03 3.69
C VAL A 51 8.84 4.77 3.52
N GLY A 52 8.44 3.54 3.30
CA GLY A 52 7.03 3.16 3.05
C GLY A 52 6.64 1.88 3.78
N CYS A 53 6.31 0.83 3.01
CA CYS A 53 5.72 -0.42 3.51
C CYS A 53 6.53 -1.07 4.64
N ILE A 54 7.82 -1.25 4.45
CA ILE A 54 8.64 -2.00 5.41
C ILE A 54 8.82 -1.25 6.73
N PRO A 55 9.29 0.01 6.74
CA PRO A 55 9.44 0.72 8.01
C PRO A 55 8.10 0.95 8.73
N SER A 56 7.00 1.21 8.02
CA SER A 56 5.69 1.36 8.66
C SER A 56 5.22 0.06 9.31
N LYS A 57 5.38 -1.11 8.65
CA LYS A 57 5.01 -2.41 9.22
C LYS A 57 5.89 -2.78 10.41
N ALA A 58 7.18 -2.43 10.39
CA ALA A 58 8.06 -2.61 11.54
C ALA A 58 7.60 -1.80 12.76
N LEU A 59 7.15 -0.55 12.57
CA LEU A 59 6.60 0.27 13.64
C LEU A 59 5.23 -0.22 14.10
N LEU A 60 4.35 -0.64 13.17
CA LEU A 60 3.04 -1.21 13.49
C LEU A 60 3.18 -2.46 14.37
N ASP A 61 4.09 -3.40 14.03
CA ASP A 61 4.34 -4.59 14.84
C ASP A 61 4.86 -4.22 16.24
N SER A 62 5.86 -3.33 16.33
CA SER A 62 6.42 -2.93 17.62
C SER A 62 5.39 -2.22 18.51
N SER A 63 4.63 -1.29 17.94
CA SER A 63 3.59 -0.55 18.68
C SER A 63 2.43 -1.46 19.11
N HIS A 64 2.05 -2.44 18.27
CA HIS A 64 1.02 -3.42 18.64
C HIS A 64 1.48 -4.31 19.79
N ARG A 65 2.73 -4.82 19.79
CA ARG A 65 3.29 -5.58 20.90
C ARG A 65 3.31 -4.80 22.22
N TYR A 66 3.63 -3.51 22.15
CA TYR A 66 3.60 -2.65 23.32
C TYR A 66 2.17 -2.51 23.87
N GLU A 67 1.20 -2.24 22.99
CA GLU A 67 -0.22 -2.11 23.37
C GLU A 67 -0.77 -3.43 23.93
N ALA A 68 -0.55 -4.54 23.25
CA ALA A 68 -0.98 -5.88 23.69
C ALA A 68 -0.38 -6.25 25.05
N THR A 69 0.91 -5.96 25.29
CA THR A 69 1.55 -6.23 26.57
C THR A 69 0.90 -5.46 27.72
N ARG A 70 0.41 -4.24 27.47
CA ARG A 70 -0.22 -3.41 28.50
C ARG A 70 -1.67 -3.78 28.80
N HIS A 71 -2.41 -4.26 27.80
CA HIS A 71 -3.87 -4.32 27.87
C HIS A 71 -4.47 -5.71 27.69
N GLU A 72 -3.75 -6.66 27.06
CA GLU A 72 -4.32 -7.95 26.67
C GLU A 72 -3.84 -9.10 27.55
N LEU A 73 -2.63 -9.04 28.09
CA LEU A 73 -2.01 -10.17 28.80
C LEU A 73 -2.75 -10.57 30.09
N ALA A 74 -3.45 -9.64 30.72
CA ALA A 74 -4.20 -9.92 31.96
C ALA A 74 -5.30 -10.96 31.75
N GLU A 75 -5.94 -11.00 30.58
CA GLU A 75 -6.95 -12.01 30.24
C GLU A 75 -6.34 -13.42 30.13
N HIS A 76 -5.05 -13.51 29.80
CA HIS A 76 -4.29 -14.77 29.77
C HIS A 76 -3.74 -15.19 31.15
N GLY A 77 -4.05 -14.45 32.22
CA GLY A 77 -3.51 -14.67 33.56
C GLY A 77 -2.03 -14.26 33.70
N ILE A 78 -1.51 -13.45 32.76
CA ILE A 78 -0.12 -12.98 32.77
C ILE A 78 -0.09 -11.58 33.39
N SER A 79 0.65 -11.45 34.48
CA SER A 79 0.89 -10.17 35.17
C SER A 79 2.22 -9.58 34.71
N THR A 80 2.22 -8.33 34.28
CA THR A 80 3.43 -7.56 33.98
C THR A 80 3.61 -6.46 35.04
N GLY A 81 4.85 -6.07 35.31
CA GLY A 81 5.13 -4.83 36.00
C GLY A 81 4.85 -3.61 35.10
N GLU A 82 5.45 -2.47 35.45
CA GLU A 82 5.40 -1.29 34.59
C GLU A 82 6.01 -1.58 33.23
N VAL A 83 5.25 -1.31 32.17
CA VAL A 83 5.67 -1.56 30.78
C VAL A 83 6.01 -0.22 30.12
N ALA A 84 7.26 -0.04 29.75
CA ALA A 84 7.75 1.11 29.02
C ALA A 84 8.19 0.74 27.61
N ILE A 85 8.19 1.70 26.70
CA ILE A 85 8.75 1.56 25.37
C ILE A 85 9.90 2.53 25.17
N ASP A 86 11.00 2.03 24.61
CA ASP A 86 12.12 2.84 24.12
C ASP A 86 11.91 3.10 22.61
N VAL A 87 11.46 4.30 22.28
CA VAL A 87 11.21 4.72 20.89
C VAL A 87 12.49 4.70 20.08
N ALA A 88 13.64 5.09 20.66
CA ALA A 88 14.92 5.07 19.95
C ALA A 88 15.30 3.64 19.55
N LYS A 89 15.10 2.66 20.44
CA LYS A 89 15.33 1.25 20.14
C LYS A 89 14.35 0.70 19.11
N MET A 90 13.09 1.12 19.14
CA MET A 90 12.09 0.79 18.14
C MET A 90 12.48 1.31 16.74
N LEU A 91 12.99 2.53 16.64
CA LEU A 91 13.50 3.11 15.40
C LEU A 91 14.75 2.40 14.91
N GLU A 92 15.70 2.07 15.80
CA GLU A 92 16.89 1.28 15.48
C GLU A 92 16.52 -0.10 14.88
N ARG A 93 15.54 -0.78 15.46
CA ARG A 93 15.00 -2.05 14.91
C ARG A 93 14.44 -1.85 13.51
N LYS A 94 13.62 -0.82 13.29
CA LYS A 94 13.08 -0.45 11.98
C LYS A 94 14.20 -0.26 10.96
N ASP A 95 15.21 0.52 11.31
CA ASP A 95 16.36 0.83 10.44
C ASP A 95 17.20 -0.41 10.11
N SER A 96 17.41 -1.29 11.08
CA SER A 96 18.10 -2.57 10.86
C SER A 96 17.37 -3.46 9.86
N ILE A 97 16.03 -3.52 9.93
CA ILE A 97 15.21 -4.29 8.98
C ILE A 97 15.34 -3.69 7.57
N VAL A 98 15.20 -2.37 7.44
CA VAL A 98 15.34 -1.66 6.16
C VAL A 98 16.71 -1.91 5.56
N LYS A 99 17.78 -1.75 6.34
CA LYS A 99 19.16 -1.98 5.91
C LYS A 99 19.38 -3.42 5.43
N GLY A 100 18.87 -4.40 6.18
CA GLY A 100 18.97 -5.82 5.79
C GLY A 100 18.30 -6.10 4.45
N LEU A 101 17.08 -5.61 4.24
CA LEU A 101 16.33 -5.84 3.00
C LEU A 101 16.93 -5.11 1.80
N THR A 102 17.34 -3.85 1.95
CA THR A 102 17.96 -3.08 0.85
C THR A 102 19.30 -3.67 0.43
N ALA A 103 20.11 -4.15 1.40
CA ALA A 103 21.34 -4.90 1.12
C ALA A 103 21.05 -6.25 0.42
N GLY A 104 19.96 -6.92 0.81
CA GLY A 104 19.47 -8.14 0.14
C GLY A 104 19.16 -7.89 -1.33
N VAL A 105 18.43 -6.82 -1.66
CA VAL A 105 18.13 -6.45 -3.05
C VAL A 105 19.42 -6.17 -3.84
N ALA A 106 20.38 -5.46 -3.26
CA ALA A 106 21.68 -5.22 -3.90
C ALA A 106 22.44 -6.53 -4.18
N GLY A 107 22.38 -7.48 -3.24
CA GLY A 107 22.91 -8.83 -3.40
C GLY A 107 22.24 -9.60 -4.54
N LEU A 108 20.89 -9.50 -4.65
CA LEU A 108 20.13 -10.13 -5.72
C LEU A 108 20.46 -9.56 -7.11
N LEU A 109 20.57 -8.23 -7.26
CA LEU A 109 20.97 -7.62 -8.53
C LEU A 109 22.37 -8.11 -8.93
N LYS A 110 23.33 -8.06 -8.01
CA LYS A 110 24.70 -8.53 -8.25
C LYS A 110 24.73 -10.02 -8.61
N GLY A 111 24.01 -10.87 -7.87
CA GLY A 111 23.96 -12.32 -8.10
C GLY A 111 23.35 -12.70 -9.44
N ASN A 112 22.44 -11.88 -9.99
CA ASN A 112 21.83 -12.07 -11.31
C ASN A 112 22.58 -11.32 -12.43
N GLY A 113 23.73 -10.65 -12.16
CA GLY A 113 24.52 -9.97 -13.17
C GLY A 113 23.90 -8.65 -13.67
N VAL A 114 23.03 -8.04 -12.90
CA VAL A 114 22.47 -6.71 -13.20
C VAL A 114 23.42 -5.61 -12.76
N ASP A 115 23.76 -4.69 -13.66
CA ASP A 115 24.55 -3.51 -13.32
C ASP A 115 23.69 -2.51 -12.55
N TRP A 116 23.97 -2.29 -11.26
CA TRP A 116 23.34 -1.24 -10.47
C TRP A 116 24.07 0.08 -10.67
N LEU A 117 23.39 1.04 -11.34
CA LEU A 117 23.90 2.37 -11.60
C LEU A 117 23.31 3.35 -10.56
N GLN A 118 24.18 3.90 -9.72
CA GLN A 118 23.82 4.77 -8.57
C GLN A 118 23.73 6.23 -9.02
N GLY A 119 22.51 6.72 -9.25
CA GLY A 119 22.26 8.08 -9.74
C GLY A 119 20.94 8.22 -10.46
N TRP A 120 20.78 9.30 -11.21
CA TRP A 120 19.57 9.62 -11.96
C TRP A 120 19.60 9.02 -13.36
N GLY A 121 18.48 8.45 -13.79
CA GLY A 121 18.21 8.06 -15.17
C GLY A 121 17.19 9.00 -15.80
N THR A 122 17.48 9.53 -17.00
CA THR A 122 16.57 10.35 -17.81
C THR A 122 16.47 9.76 -19.20
N LEU A 123 15.28 9.40 -19.67
CA LEU A 123 15.05 9.02 -21.05
C LEU A 123 15.16 10.26 -21.94
N LEU A 124 16.20 10.34 -22.78
CA LEU A 124 16.46 11.48 -23.67
C LEU A 124 15.67 11.35 -24.97
N ASP A 125 15.79 10.19 -25.62
CA ASP A 125 15.08 9.85 -26.85
C ASP A 125 14.60 8.39 -26.78
N GLY A 126 13.29 8.19 -26.95
CA GLY A 126 12.66 6.89 -26.99
C GLY A 126 12.23 6.42 -28.38
N LYS A 127 12.46 7.20 -29.44
CA LYS A 127 11.90 6.94 -30.78
C LYS A 127 12.73 5.98 -31.65
N GLY A 128 14.05 5.98 -31.49
CA GLY A 128 14.94 5.16 -32.30
C GLY A 128 14.88 3.66 -31.96
N ALA A 129 15.53 2.82 -32.75
CA ALA A 129 15.72 1.40 -32.43
C ALA A 129 16.55 1.21 -31.15
N GLU A 130 17.52 2.10 -30.92
CA GLU A 130 18.25 2.24 -29.66
C GLU A 130 17.76 3.50 -28.93
N LYS A 131 17.30 3.30 -27.67
CA LYS A 131 16.85 4.36 -26.79
C LYS A 131 18.07 5.01 -26.14
N GLN A 132 18.00 6.31 -25.94
CA GLN A 132 19.07 7.07 -25.27
C GLN A 132 18.65 7.41 -23.85
N VAL A 133 19.43 6.96 -22.88
CA VAL A 133 19.22 7.23 -21.46
C VAL A 133 20.44 7.98 -20.93
N LYS A 134 20.20 9.18 -20.38
CA LYS A 134 21.21 9.92 -19.63
C LYS A 134 21.28 9.34 -18.23
N PHE A 135 22.45 8.87 -17.84
CA PHE A 135 22.78 8.54 -16.48
C PHE A 135 23.60 9.68 -15.87
N THR A 136 23.15 10.21 -14.74
CA THR A 136 23.86 11.21 -13.96
C THR A 136 24.20 10.60 -12.60
N ALA A 137 25.46 10.28 -12.37
CA ALA A 137 25.95 9.74 -11.10
C ALA A 137 25.81 10.76 -9.96
N HIS A 138 25.90 10.31 -8.70
CA HIS A 138 25.78 11.20 -7.53
C HIS A 138 26.85 12.28 -7.44
N ASP A 139 28.01 12.07 -8.05
CA ASP A 139 29.09 13.07 -8.14
C ASP A 139 28.85 14.11 -9.27
N GLY A 140 27.75 13.99 -10.01
CA GLY A 140 27.39 14.85 -11.13
C GLY A 140 27.96 14.42 -12.49
N THR A 141 28.73 13.33 -12.57
CA THR A 141 29.23 12.79 -13.83
C THR A 141 28.09 12.31 -14.71
N GLU A 142 28.02 12.81 -15.95
CA GLU A 142 26.98 12.43 -16.92
C GLU A 142 27.53 11.48 -17.97
N THR A 143 26.75 10.45 -18.29
CA THR A 143 27.05 9.49 -19.35
C THR A 143 25.75 9.17 -20.10
N THR A 144 25.79 9.14 -21.42
CA THR A 144 24.67 8.63 -22.23
C THR A 144 24.91 7.14 -22.46
N ILE A 145 23.93 6.33 -22.09
CA ILE A 145 23.87 4.89 -22.37
C ILE A 145 22.76 4.60 -23.37
N THR A 146 22.94 3.57 -24.18
CA THR A 146 21.92 3.12 -25.13
C THR A 146 21.30 1.81 -24.68
N ALA A 147 20.04 1.59 -25.03
CA ALA A 147 19.31 0.35 -24.75
C ALA A 147 18.31 0.02 -25.86
N LYS A 148 18.11 -1.26 -26.12
CA LYS A 148 17.02 -1.70 -27.01
C LYS A 148 15.65 -1.47 -26.36
N TYR A 149 15.57 -1.73 -25.06
CA TYR A 149 14.35 -1.59 -24.26
C TYR A 149 14.59 -0.73 -23.02
N VAL A 150 13.59 0.07 -22.66
CA VAL A 150 13.61 0.87 -21.41
C VAL A 150 12.33 0.62 -20.64
N ILE A 151 12.46 0.36 -19.34
CA ILE A 151 11.33 0.31 -18.39
C ILE A 151 11.43 1.52 -17.45
N LEU A 152 10.41 2.37 -17.47
CA LEU A 152 10.26 3.51 -16.57
C LEU A 152 9.55 3.03 -15.29
N ALA A 153 10.27 3.05 -14.16
CA ALA A 153 9.81 2.54 -12.86
C ALA A 153 10.12 3.51 -11.70
N ALA A 154 10.09 4.83 -11.97
CA ALA A 154 10.52 5.87 -11.02
C ALA A 154 9.56 6.07 -9.83
N GLY A 155 8.37 5.44 -9.86
CA GLY A 155 7.44 5.39 -8.72
C GLY A 155 6.70 6.70 -8.48
N SER A 156 6.46 7.01 -7.21
CA SER A 156 5.64 8.15 -6.77
C SER A 156 6.26 8.93 -5.63
N VAL A 157 5.72 10.13 -5.39
CA VAL A 157 6.07 11.00 -4.25
C VAL A 157 4.78 11.43 -3.51
N PRO A 158 4.84 11.81 -2.22
CA PRO A 158 3.72 12.37 -1.50
C PRO A 158 3.16 13.63 -2.21
N ILE A 159 1.86 13.84 -2.07
CA ILE A 159 1.21 15.07 -2.52
C ILE A 159 1.39 16.13 -1.44
N ASN A 160 2.01 17.25 -1.79
CA ASN A 160 2.06 18.44 -0.95
C ASN A 160 0.82 19.29 -1.17
N ILE A 161 0.23 19.83 -0.09
CA ILE A 161 -0.91 20.72 -0.14
C ILE A 161 -0.54 22.11 0.38
N PRO A 162 -0.91 23.18 -0.33
CA PRO A 162 -0.50 24.54 0.09
C PRO A 162 -1.03 24.97 1.45
N VAL A 163 -2.13 24.39 1.92
CA VAL A 163 -2.76 24.70 3.23
C VAL A 163 -2.01 24.12 4.41
N ALA A 164 -1.10 23.17 4.19
CA ALA A 164 -0.27 22.54 5.22
C ALA A 164 1.14 22.30 4.64
N PRO A 165 1.97 23.33 4.48
CA PRO A 165 3.31 23.22 3.91
C PRO A 165 4.20 22.38 4.83
N ILE A 166 4.89 21.39 4.23
CA ILE A 166 5.83 20.51 4.95
C ILE A 166 7.07 21.33 5.34
N ASP A 167 7.48 21.22 6.60
CA ASP A 167 8.70 21.84 7.15
C ASP A 167 9.72 20.81 7.64
N ASP A 168 9.39 19.51 7.52
CA ASP A 168 10.18 18.35 7.94
C ASP A 168 10.45 18.27 9.46
N GLU A 169 9.86 19.15 10.26
CA GLU A 169 10.00 19.15 11.72
C GLU A 169 8.66 19.02 12.44
N TYR A 170 7.75 19.98 12.25
CA TYR A 170 6.43 20.02 12.89
C TYR A 170 5.32 19.50 11.99
N ILE A 171 5.35 19.90 10.73
CA ILE A 171 4.45 19.44 9.68
C ILE A 171 5.23 18.53 8.74
N VAL A 172 4.94 17.23 8.76
CA VAL A 172 5.70 16.22 8.04
C VAL A 172 4.82 15.43 7.07
N ASP A 173 5.46 14.83 6.08
CA ASP A 173 4.83 13.78 5.27
C ASP A 173 4.95 12.40 5.94
N SER A 174 4.57 11.35 5.21
CA SER A 174 4.68 9.97 5.68
C SER A 174 6.12 9.55 5.99
N THR A 175 7.13 10.15 5.35
CA THR A 175 8.54 9.86 5.59
C THR A 175 8.99 10.41 6.93
N GLY A 176 8.68 11.68 7.20
CA GLY A 176 9.01 12.33 8.47
C GLY A 176 8.31 11.66 9.66
N ALA A 177 7.06 11.20 9.46
CA ALA A 177 6.31 10.51 10.50
C ALA A 177 6.89 9.15 10.93
N LEU A 178 7.75 8.54 10.12
CA LEU A 178 8.50 7.31 10.47
C LEU A 178 9.73 7.57 11.35
N GLU A 179 10.09 8.84 11.56
CA GLU A 179 11.34 9.25 12.23
C GLU A 179 11.10 10.07 13.52
N PHE A 180 9.86 10.16 14.02
CA PHE A 180 9.59 10.83 15.29
C PHE A 180 10.37 10.15 16.43
N LYS A 181 11.18 10.92 17.14
CA LYS A 181 12.06 10.41 18.20
C LYS A 181 11.32 10.11 19.51
N GLU A 182 10.12 10.64 19.64
CA GLU A 182 9.21 10.42 20.76
C GLU A 182 7.77 10.49 20.27
N ALA A 183 6.84 9.93 21.01
CA ALA A 183 5.42 10.04 20.69
C ALA A 183 4.96 11.48 21.00
N PRO A 184 4.44 12.25 20.02
CA PRO A 184 3.86 13.55 20.29
C PRO A 184 2.65 13.39 21.21
N LYS A 185 2.42 14.31 22.14
CA LYS A 185 1.24 14.24 23.03
C LYS A 185 -0.04 14.37 22.23
N ARG A 186 -0.09 15.37 21.34
CA ARG A 186 -1.20 15.59 20.40
C ARG A 186 -0.70 15.54 18.97
N LEU A 187 -1.29 14.65 18.18
CA LEU A 187 -0.95 14.41 16.79
C LEU A 187 -2.14 14.64 15.87
N GLY A 188 -2.01 15.59 14.93
CA GLY A 188 -2.93 15.75 13.82
C GLY A 188 -2.51 14.88 12.63
N VAL A 189 -3.48 14.35 11.89
CA VAL A 189 -3.26 13.60 10.64
C VAL A 189 -4.23 14.11 9.59
N ILE A 190 -3.74 14.56 8.44
CA ILE A 190 -4.58 14.94 7.29
C ILE A 190 -4.62 13.79 6.30
N GLY A 191 -5.80 13.19 6.14
CA GLY A 191 -6.09 12.04 5.28
C GLY A 191 -6.33 10.75 6.07
N ALA A 192 -7.56 10.22 6.02
CA ALA A 192 -7.95 8.94 6.62
C ALA A 192 -7.78 7.76 5.64
N GLY A 193 -6.81 7.85 4.74
CA GLY A 193 -6.39 6.74 3.88
C GLY A 193 -5.46 5.77 4.60
N VAL A 194 -4.95 4.77 3.84
CA VAL A 194 -4.08 3.69 4.34
C VAL A 194 -2.94 4.24 5.22
N ILE A 195 -2.18 5.19 4.70
CA ILE A 195 -0.98 5.73 5.36
C ILE A 195 -1.34 6.47 6.66
N GLY A 196 -2.38 7.31 6.62
CA GLY A 196 -2.81 8.08 7.79
C GLY A 196 -3.34 7.20 8.92
N LEU A 197 -4.09 6.16 8.59
CA LEU A 197 -4.60 5.20 9.57
C LEU A 197 -3.48 4.36 10.18
N GLU A 198 -2.53 3.88 9.38
CA GLU A 198 -1.40 3.09 9.85
C GLU A 198 -0.49 3.91 10.77
N LEU A 199 -0.03 5.08 10.33
CA LEU A 199 0.86 5.94 11.14
C LEU A 199 0.14 6.53 12.35
N GLY A 200 -1.12 6.95 12.20
CA GLY A 200 -1.95 7.36 13.32
C GLY A 200 -2.10 6.27 14.38
N SER A 201 -2.29 5.01 13.95
CA SER A 201 -2.36 3.85 14.86
C SER A 201 -1.05 3.59 15.60
N VAL A 202 0.10 3.71 14.92
CA VAL A 202 1.42 3.58 15.56
C VAL A 202 1.54 4.53 16.75
N TRP A 203 1.38 5.83 16.50
CA TRP A 203 1.61 6.85 17.52
C TRP A 203 0.52 6.86 18.58
N ARG A 204 -0.74 6.51 18.20
CA ARG A 204 -1.83 6.32 19.18
C ARG A 204 -1.50 5.24 20.22
N ARG A 205 -0.98 4.11 19.79
CA ARG A 205 -0.56 3.01 20.69
C ARG A 205 0.60 3.41 21.60
N LEU A 206 1.43 4.35 21.16
CA LEU A 206 2.54 4.89 21.95
C LEU A 206 2.11 6.02 22.89
N GLY A 207 0.83 6.38 22.94
CA GLY A 207 0.26 7.31 23.90
C GLY A 207 -0.17 8.66 23.34
N SER A 208 -0.05 8.89 22.04
CA SER A 208 -0.52 10.15 21.42
C SER A 208 -2.05 10.25 21.43
N GLU A 209 -2.59 11.43 21.64
CA GLU A 209 -3.95 11.80 21.29
C GLU A 209 -3.98 12.10 19.79
N VAL A 210 -4.66 11.26 19.00
CA VAL A 210 -4.63 11.33 17.53
C VAL A 210 -5.96 11.77 16.97
N VAL A 211 -5.95 12.87 16.19
CA VAL A 211 -7.08 13.36 15.41
C VAL A 211 -6.77 13.18 13.93
N VAL A 212 -7.66 12.51 13.21
CA VAL A 212 -7.53 12.25 11.77
C VAL A 212 -8.60 13.02 11.02
N TYR A 213 -8.20 13.94 10.15
CA TYR A 213 -9.08 14.75 9.31
C TYR A 213 -9.24 14.15 7.94
N GLU A 214 -10.48 13.90 7.52
CA GLU A 214 -10.82 13.42 6.18
C GLU A 214 -11.81 14.40 5.53
N ALA A 215 -11.41 14.92 4.38
CA ALA A 215 -12.22 15.89 3.63
C ALA A 215 -13.45 15.26 2.97
N MET A 216 -13.38 13.96 2.67
CA MET A 216 -14.49 13.23 2.06
C MET A 216 -15.53 12.85 3.10
N PRO A 217 -16.82 12.78 2.73
CA PRO A 217 -17.89 12.40 3.65
C PRO A 217 -17.90 10.90 3.99
N GLU A 218 -17.30 10.06 3.16
CA GLU A 218 -17.24 8.60 3.35
C GLU A 218 -15.87 8.16 3.84
N PHE A 219 -15.86 7.43 4.95
CA PHE A 219 -14.65 6.79 5.48
C PHE A 219 -14.29 5.57 4.63
N LEU A 220 -13.03 5.48 4.18
CA LEU A 220 -12.52 4.38 3.37
C LEU A 220 -13.43 4.03 2.19
N ALA A 221 -13.80 5.01 1.38
CA ALA A 221 -14.71 4.85 0.24
C ALA A 221 -14.27 3.76 -0.78
N ALA A 222 -13.00 3.36 -0.80
CA ALA A 222 -12.49 2.28 -1.64
C ALA A 222 -12.85 0.87 -1.13
N ALA A 223 -13.14 0.72 0.17
CA ALA A 223 -13.54 -0.56 0.77
C ALA A 223 -15.06 -0.77 0.68
N ASP A 224 -15.51 -2.01 0.89
CA ASP A 224 -16.95 -2.26 1.03
C ASP A 224 -17.52 -1.51 2.26
N LYS A 225 -18.76 -0.98 2.14
CA LYS A 225 -19.37 -0.12 3.16
C LYS A 225 -19.50 -0.77 4.53
N ASP A 226 -19.82 -2.07 4.58
CA ASP A 226 -19.97 -2.78 5.84
C ASP A 226 -18.62 -2.95 6.52
N ILE A 227 -17.56 -3.23 5.74
CA ILE A 227 -16.19 -3.35 6.22
C ILE A 227 -15.67 -2.00 6.68
N ALA A 228 -15.85 -0.93 5.89
CA ALA A 228 -15.45 0.43 6.27
C ALA A 228 -16.14 0.88 7.58
N LYS A 229 -17.44 0.59 7.72
CA LYS A 229 -18.22 0.90 8.93
C LYS A 229 -17.68 0.17 10.15
N GLU A 230 -17.43 -1.14 10.05
CA GLU A 230 -16.90 -1.92 11.19
C GLU A 230 -15.47 -1.50 11.51
N ALA A 231 -14.61 -1.27 10.50
CA ALA A 231 -13.26 -0.76 10.69
C ALA A 231 -13.26 0.60 11.42
N GLY A 232 -14.09 1.54 10.98
CA GLY A 232 -14.20 2.86 11.62
C GLY A 232 -14.65 2.76 13.08
N LYS A 233 -15.58 1.87 13.42
CA LYS A 233 -16.02 1.60 14.79
C LYS A 233 -14.87 1.05 15.63
N LEU A 234 -14.10 0.09 15.11
CA LEU A 234 -12.99 -0.54 15.84
C LEU A 234 -11.83 0.43 16.06
N LEU A 235 -11.43 1.18 15.04
CA LEU A 235 -10.37 2.20 15.14
C LEU A 235 -10.75 3.32 16.11
N LYS A 236 -12.01 3.76 16.10
CA LYS A 236 -12.52 4.75 17.05
C LYS A 236 -12.50 4.21 18.48
N LYS A 237 -12.86 2.95 18.70
CA LYS A 237 -12.77 2.30 20.03
C LYS A 237 -11.35 2.27 20.56
N GLN A 238 -10.35 2.17 19.67
CA GLN A 238 -8.93 2.24 20.00
C GLN A 238 -8.43 3.68 20.25
N GLY A 239 -9.27 4.69 20.06
CA GLY A 239 -8.97 6.09 20.39
C GLY A 239 -8.43 6.91 19.20
N LEU A 240 -8.63 6.46 17.96
CA LEU A 240 -8.44 7.31 16.78
C LEU A 240 -9.69 8.17 16.60
N ASP A 241 -9.56 9.49 16.74
CA ASP A 241 -10.64 10.45 16.47
C ASP A 241 -10.69 10.77 14.97
N ILE A 242 -11.41 9.92 14.20
CA ILE A 242 -11.55 10.06 12.76
C ILE A 242 -12.74 10.95 12.45
N ARG A 243 -12.46 12.09 11.81
CA ARG A 243 -13.45 13.12 11.47
C ARG A 243 -13.57 13.25 9.96
N VAL A 244 -14.62 12.65 9.40
CA VAL A 244 -15.00 12.78 7.98
C VAL A 244 -15.70 14.10 7.72
N ASP A 245 -15.88 14.49 6.45
CA ASP A 245 -16.50 15.76 6.03
C ASP A 245 -15.86 16.97 6.73
N THR A 246 -14.54 16.89 6.99
CA THR A 246 -13.75 17.88 7.74
C THR A 246 -12.55 18.32 6.92
N LYS A 247 -12.63 19.50 6.34
CA LYS A 247 -11.59 20.05 5.47
C LYS A 247 -10.61 20.91 6.27
N VAL A 248 -9.34 20.56 6.25
CA VAL A 248 -8.28 21.46 6.74
C VAL A 248 -8.11 22.59 5.74
N THR A 249 -8.24 23.82 6.22
CA THR A 249 -8.13 25.04 5.41
C THR A 249 -6.79 25.76 5.62
N LYS A 250 -6.15 25.55 6.78
CA LYS A 250 -4.84 26.11 7.12
C LYS A 250 -4.16 25.27 8.19
N ALA A 251 -2.85 25.10 8.05
CA ALA A 251 -1.98 24.62 9.12
C ALA A 251 -0.68 25.46 9.11
N GLU A 252 -0.28 25.94 10.27
CA GLU A 252 0.92 26.76 10.42
C GLU A 252 1.60 26.48 11.76
N VAL A 253 2.92 26.67 11.80
CA VAL A 253 3.68 26.55 13.04
C VAL A 253 3.69 27.89 13.76
N VAL A 254 3.22 27.92 15.00
CA VAL A 254 3.19 29.11 15.87
C VAL A 254 3.79 28.73 17.22
N ASN A 255 4.87 29.40 17.63
CA ASN A 255 5.54 29.18 18.91
C ASN A 255 5.94 27.71 19.18
N GLY A 256 6.28 26.95 18.13
CA GLY A 256 6.71 25.54 18.26
C GLY A 256 5.55 24.53 18.33
N GLU A 257 4.33 24.94 18.04
CA GLU A 257 3.14 24.08 17.95
C GLU A 257 2.47 24.26 16.58
N VAL A 258 1.74 23.26 16.12
CA VAL A 258 1.00 23.31 14.85
C VAL A 258 -0.44 23.72 15.11
N VAL A 259 -0.82 24.88 14.60
CA VAL A 259 -2.18 25.40 14.65
C VAL A 259 -2.91 24.97 13.39
N VAL A 260 -3.93 24.11 13.54
CA VAL A 260 -4.74 23.59 12.44
C VAL A 260 -6.11 24.23 12.45
N THR A 261 -6.48 24.82 11.33
CA THR A 261 -7.82 25.39 11.08
C THR A 261 -8.59 24.47 10.16
N THR A 262 -9.78 24.08 10.57
CA THR A 262 -10.69 23.23 9.79
C THR A 262 -12.00 23.94 9.48
N ASP A 263 -12.62 23.57 8.37
CA ASP A 263 -14.01 23.90 8.05
C ASP A 263 -14.86 22.61 8.16
N VAL A 264 -15.91 22.70 8.94
CA VAL A 264 -16.92 21.65 9.09
C VAL A 264 -18.29 22.27 8.78
N LYS A 265 -18.78 22.08 7.56
CA LYS A 265 -20.09 22.62 7.10
C LYS A 265 -20.23 24.13 7.25
N GLY A 266 -19.14 24.87 7.02
CA GLY A 266 -19.10 26.34 7.14
C GLY A 266 -18.75 26.84 8.55
N GLU A 267 -18.55 25.95 9.52
CA GLU A 267 -18.06 26.31 10.85
C GLU A 267 -16.55 26.15 10.95
N THR A 268 -15.84 27.21 11.26
CA THR A 268 -14.39 27.20 11.45
C THR A 268 -14.05 26.70 12.85
N LYS A 269 -13.13 25.72 12.96
CA LYS A 269 -12.56 25.26 14.22
C LYS A 269 -11.05 25.37 14.17
N VAL A 270 -10.43 25.64 15.32
CA VAL A 270 -8.99 25.76 15.48
C VAL A 270 -8.53 24.80 16.57
N GLU A 271 -7.53 23.99 16.26
CA GLU A 271 -6.93 23.04 17.20
C GLU A 271 -5.40 23.11 17.12
N VAL A 272 -4.74 22.75 18.23
CA VAL A 272 -3.29 22.83 18.37
C VAL A 272 -2.71 21.43 18.57
N PHE A 273 -1.61 21.13 17.88
CA PHE A 273 -0.92 19.84 17.90
C PHE A 273 0.58 20.02 18.08
N ASP A 274 1.26 19.02 18.66
CA ASP A 274 2.73 19.00 18.70
C ASP A 274 3.31 18.71 17.31
N LYS A 275 2.64 17.83 16.55
CA LYS A 275 3.03 17.42 15.19
C LYS A 275 1.80 17.22 14.31
N LEU A 276 2.01 17.39 13.00
CA LEU A 276 1.00 17.16 11.98
C LEU A 276 1.56 16.28 10.86
N ILE A 277 0.85 15.21 10.51
CA ILE A 277 1.19 14.34 9.37
C ILE A 277 0.27 14.68 8.19
N VAL A 278 0.85 14.92 7.02
CA VAL A 278 0.12 15.15 5.77
C VAL A 278 0.22 13.92 4.89
N CYS A 279 -0.90 13.19 4.70
CA CYS A 279 -0.99 11.96 3.92
C CYS A 279 -2.24 11.92 3.04
N VAL A 280 -2.39 12.93 2.19
CA VAL A 280 -3.54 13.12 1.30
C VAL A 280 -3.41 12.40 -0.05
N GLY A 281 -2.48 11.47 -0.17
CA GLY A 281 -2.23 10.67 -1.36
C GLY A 281 -0.83 10.84 -1.93
N ARG A 282 -0.62 10.23 -3.09
CA ARG A 282 0.65 10.21 -3.81
C ARG A 282 0.43 10.59 -5.27
N ARG A 283 1.47 11.12 -5.92
CA ARG A 283 1.46 11.41 -7.37
C ARG A 283 2.64 10.72 -8.05
N ALA A 284 2.50 10.42 -9.32
CA ALA A 284 3.57 9.87 -10.14
C ALA A 284 4.81 10.78 -10.11
N TYR A 285 5.99 10.17 -10.11
CA TYR A 285 7.25 10.90 -10.18
C TYR A 285 7.80 10.86 -11.60
N SER A 286 7.27 11.73 -12.47
CA SER A 286 7.72 11.90 -13.85
C SER A 286 8.76 13.01 -14.03
N GLU A 287 8.99 13.82 -13.00
CA GLU A 287 9.97 14.93 -13.01
C GLU A 287 11.39 14.40 -13.22
N LYS A 288 12.16 15.04 -14.10
CA LYS A 288 13.53 14.66 -14.47
C LYS A 288 13.70 13.23 -15.03
N LEU A 289 12.59 12.48 -15.14
CA LEU A 289 12.57 11.15 -15.74
C LEU A 289 12.62 11.22 -17.27
N LEU A 290 11.96 12.23 -17.82
CA LEU A 290 11.76 12.44 -19.26
C LEU A 290 12.49 13.68 -19.72
N GLY A 291 13.35 13.54 -20.72
CA GLY A 291 13.94 14.65 -21.46
C GLY A 291 12.92 15.29 -22.40
N GLU A 292 13.20 16.51 -22.85
CA GLU A 292 12.30 17.29 -23.74
C GLU A 292 11.94 16.54 -25.03
N ASN A 293 12.86 15.72 -25.53
CA ASN A 293 12.68 14.95 -26.77
C ASN A 293 12.32 13.47 -26.52
N SER A 294 11.99 13.08 -25.29
CA SER A 294 11.70 11.68 -24.94
C SER A 294 10.58 11.08 -25.79
N GLY A 295 9.59 11.89 -26.17
CA GLY A 295 8.43 11.49 -26.98
C GLY A 295 7.36 10.73 -26.21
N ILE A 296 7.48 10.59 -24.89
CA ILE A 296 6.50 9.92 -24.01
C ILE A 296 5.26 10.79 -23.81
N THR A 297 4.09 10.18 -23.92
CA THR A 297 2.81 10.83 -23.62
C THR A 297 2.47 10.70 -22.13
N LEU A 298 2.09 11.82 -21.53
CA LEU A 298 1.58 11.87 -20.15
C LEU A 298 0.09 12.22 -20.15
N THR A 299 -0.64 11.64 -19.19
CA THR A 299 -2.01 12.07 -18.88
C THR A 299 -2.02 13.45 -18.23
N GLU A 300 -3.19 14.09 -18.14
CA GLU A 300 -3.37 15.37 -17.43
C GLU A 300 -2.93 15.30 -15.95
N ARG A 301 -2.93 14.11 -15.35
CA ARG A 301 -2.49 13.87 -13.97
C ARG A 301 -0.99 13.53 -13.85
N GLY A 302 -0.23 13.60 -14.95
CA GLY A 302 1.20 13.33 -14.99
C GLY A 302 1.57 11.84 -14.93
N LEU A 303 0.61 10.93 -15.14
CA LEU A 303 0.87 9.51 -15.32
C LEU A 303 1.39 9.26 -16.75
N VAL A 304 2.28 8.29 -16.92
CA VAL A 304 2.68 7.80 -18.23
C VAL A 304 1.52 7.01 -18.85
N GLU A 305 1.11 7.36 -20.07
CA GLU A 305 0.10 6.61 -20.80
C GLU A 305 0.67 5.28 -21.27
N VAL A 306 -0.05 4.19 -20.97
CA VAL A 306 0.31 2.83 -21.36
C VAL A 306 -0.93 2.02 -21.74
N ASP A 307 -0.72 1.02 -22.59
CA ASP A 307 -1.72 -0.01 -22.88
C ASP A 307 -1.85 -1.03 -21.73
N GLU A 308 -2.66 -2.07 -21.92
CA GLU A 308 -2.88 -3.14 -20.94
C GLU A 308 -1.60 -3.95 -20.63
N GLN A 309 -0.59 -3.87 -21.49
CA GLN A 309 0.69 -4.57 -21.37
C GLN A 309 1.81 -3.65 -20.83
N CYS A 310 1.46 -2.50 -20.29
CA CYS A 310 2.41 -1.48 -19.82
C CYS A 310 3.33 -0.91 -20.90
N LYS A 311 3.01 -1.08 -22.18
CA LYS A 311 3.73 -0.49 -23.31
C LYS A 311 3.28 0.97 -23.50
N THR A 312 4.25 1.88 -23.65
CA THR A 312 3.96 3.30 -23.91
C THR A 312 3.63 3.53 -25.40
N ASN A 313 3.40 4.78 -25.76
CA ASN A 313 3.24 5.19 -27.15
C ASN A 313 4.52 4.98 -28.03
N LEU A 314 5.65 4.62 -27.41
CA LEU A 314 6.93 4.37 -28.10
C LEU A 314 7.27 2.89 -28.11
N ASP A 315 7.68 2.37 -29.26
CA ASP A 315 8.11 0.98 -29.36
C ASP A 315 9.35 0.73 -28.51
N GLY A 316 9.38 -0.40 -27.75
CA GLY A 316 10.47 -0.76 -26.86
C GLY A 316 10.58 0.07 -25.57
N VAL A 317 9.63 0.96 -25.27
CA VAL A 317 9.56 1.69 -24.01
C VAL A 317 8.30 1.30 -23.24
N TYR A 318 8.50 0.90 -21.99
CA TYR A 318 7.46 0.48 -21.06
C TYR A 318 7.45 1.38 -19.81
N ALA A 319 6.32 1.47 -19.13
CA ALA A 319 6.24 2.13 -17.83
C ALA A 319 5.38 1.32 -16.87
N ILE A 320 5.77 1.25 -15.61
CA ILE A 320 5.16 0.38 -14.61
C ILE A 320 5.00 1.07 -13.24
N GLY A 321 4.20 0.44 -12.39
CA GLY A 321 4.03 0.81 -10.99
C GLY A 321 3.25 2.13 -10.82
N ASP A 322 3.71 2.95 -9.88
CA ASP A 322 3.03 4.19 -9.52
C ASP A 322 3.09 5.27 -10.61
N LEU A 323 3.88 5.04 -11.69
CA LEU A 323 3.93 5.93 -12.85
C LEU A 323 2.73 5.79 -13.78
N VAL A 324 2.00 4.68 -13.70
CA VAL A 324 0.91 4.34 -14.63
C VAL A 324 -0.42 4.21 -13.90
N ARG A 325 -1.47 3.89 -14.66
CA ARG A 325 -2.83 3.67 -14.16
C ARG A 325 -2.92 2.61 -13.04
N GLY A 326 -4.01 2.64 -12.30
CA GLY A 326 -4.34 1.67 -11.24
C GLY A 326 -3.84 2.12 -9.86
N PRO A 327 -3.98 1.26 -8.85
CA PRO A 327 -3.57 1.60 -7.50
C PRO A 327 -2.05 1.67 -7.38
N MET A 328 -1.56 2.59 -6.55
CA MET A 328 -0.12 2.74 -6.26
C MET A 328 0.30 1.71 -5.20
N LEU A 329 0.44 0.44 -5.61
CA LEU A 329 0.74 -0.70 -4.76
C LEU A 329 2.00 -1.42 -5.25
N ALA A 330 2.85 -1.83 -4.31
CA ALA A 330 4.13 -2.46 -4.60
C ALA A 330 3.95 -3.77 -5.40
N HIS A 331 3.03 -4.64 -4.98
CA HIS A 331 2.77 -5.93 -5.65
C HIS A 331 2.19 -5.75 -7.08
N LYS A 332 1.35 -4.73 -7.32
CA LYS A 332 0.95 -4.37 -8.68
C LYS A 332 2.17 -4.02 -9.55
N ALA A 333 3.09 -3.20 -9.00
CA ALA A 333 4.30 -2.81 -9.72
C ALA A 333 5.24 -4.00 -10.01
N MET A 334 5.33 -4.96 -9.07
CA MET A 334 6.10 -6.20 -9.23
C MET A 334 5.57 -7.03 -10.39
N GLU A 335 4.26 -7.32 -10.40
CA GLU A 335 3.62 -8.09 -11.46
C GLU A 335 3.66 -7.36 -12.83
N GLU A 336 3.48 -6.05 -12.86
CA GLU A 336 3.65 -5.27 -14.10
C GLU A 336 5.10 -5.33 -14.61
N GLY A 337 6.09 -5.32 -13.72
CA GLY A 337 7.50 -5.46 -14.07
C GLY A 337 7.82 -6.82 -14.69
N MET A 338 7.35 -7.88 -14.07
CA MET A 338 7.47 -9.25 -14.57
C MET A 338 6.81 -9.39 -15.95
N MET A 339 5.55 -8.96 -16.05
CA MET A 339 4.78 -8.98 -17.30
C MET A 339 5.50 -8.24 -18.43
N ALA A 340 5.96 -7.01 -18.18
CA ALA A 340 6.62 -6.19 -19.20
C ALA A 340 7.87 -6.88 -19.75
N VAL A 341 8.71 -7.45 -18.89
CA VAL A 341 9.93 -8.15 -19.26
C VAL A 341 9.61 -9.44 -20.04
N GLU A 342 8.66 -10.24 -19.59
CA GLU A 342 8.25 -11.46 -20.27
C GLU A 342 7.64 -11.18 -21.65
N ARG A 343 6.87 -10.09 -21.78
CA ARG A 343 6.39 -9.60 -23.09
C ARG A 343 7.52 -9.17 -24.01
N ILE A 344 8.54 -8.47 -23.51
CA ILE A 344 9.75 -8.13 -24.27
C ILE A 344 10.47 -9.40 -24.77
N HIS A 345 10.49 -10.45 -23.94
CA HIS A 345 11.09 -11.76 -24.31
C HIS A 345 10.24 -12.54 -25.32
N GLY A 346 8.96 -12.20 -25.50
CA GLY A 346 8.03 -12.84 -26.44
C GLY A 346 6.99 -13.76 -25.83
N GLU A 347 6.86 -13.77 -24.51
CA GLU A 347 5.87 -14.56 -23.78
C GLU A 347 4.50 -13.85 -23.70
N LYS A 348 3.45 -14.61 -23.37
CA LYS A 348 2.07 -14.09 -23.24
C LYS A 348 1.71 -13.80 -21.77
N ALA A 349 2.53 -13.02 -21.08
CA ALA A 349 2.27 -12.64 -19.72
C ALA A 349 1.16 -11.56 -19.62
N GLN A 350 0.41 -11.56 -18.53
CA GLN A 350 -0.65 -10.58 -18.26
C GLN A 350 -0.82 -10.36 -16.75
N VAL A 351 -1.36 -9.21 -16.37
CA VAL A 351 -1.77 -8.89 -15.00
C VAL A 351 -3.29 -8.77 -14.96
N ASN A 352 -3.93 -9.45 -14.04
CA ASN A 352 -5.36 -9.28 -13.78
C ASN A 352 -5.57 -8.14 -12.77
N TYR A 353 -5.99 -6.98 -13.26
CA TYR A 353 -6.18 -5.81 -12.43
C TYR A 353 -7.43 -5.89 -11.52
N ASP A 354 -8.38 -6.79 -11.81
CA ASP A 354 -9.58 -6.98 -11.00
C ASP A 354 -9.29 -7.77 -9.70
N THR A 355 -8.13 -8.43 -9.60
CA THR A 355 -7.73 -9.26 -8.45
C THR A 355 -6.58 -8.66 -7.63
N ILE A 356 -6.23 -7.41 -7.87
CA ILE A 356 -5.22 -6.71 -7.05
C ILE A 356 -5.77 -6.48 -5.64
N ILE A 357 -5.10 -7.08 -4.66
CA ILE A 357 -5.47 -7.01 -3.25
C ILE A 357 -5.12 -5.62 -2.68
N SER A 358 -5.98 -5.12 -1.81
CA SER A 358 -5.68 -3.96 -0.96
C SER A 358 -5.64 -4.39 0.50
N VAL A 359 -4.62 -3.92 1.25
CA VAL A 359 -4.47 -4.20 2.69
C VAL A 359 -4.10 -2.92 3.43
N ILE A 360 -4.72 -2.71 4.58
CA ILE A 360 -4.35 -1.71 5.59
C ILE A 360 -3.93 -2.47 6.84
N TYR A 361 -2.68 -2.30 7.25
CA TYR A 361 -2.05 -3.06 8.34
C TYR A 361 -2.27 -2.43 9.72
N THR A 362 -3.43 -1.84 9.93
CA THR A 362 -3.90 -1.51 11.28
C THR A 362 -4.10 -2.80 12.09
N HIS A 363 -4.48 -2.69 13.36
CA HIS A 363 -4.96 -3.82 14.11
C HIS A 363 -6.37 -3.49 14.64
N PRO A 364 -7.40 -4.26 14.24
CA PRO A 364 -7.35 -5.33 13.24
C PRO A 364 -6.99 -4.83 11.82
N GLU A 365 -6.47 -5.73 11.00
CA GLU A 365 -6.18 -5.46 9.59
C GLU A 365 -7.47 -5.29 8.78
N ILE A 366 -7.39 -4.52 7.68
CA ILE A 366 -8.50 -4.34 6.75
C ILE A 366 -8.00 -4.76 5.37
N ALA A 367 -8.68 -5.70 4.71
CA ALA A 367 -8.26 -6.18 3.40
C ALA A 367 -9.45 -6.45 2.48
N TRP A 368 -9.23 -6.28 1.18
CA TRP A 368 -10.24 -6.60 0.17
C TRP A 368 -9.63 -6.92 -1.18
N VAL A 369 -10.39 -7.66 -1.97
CA VAL A 369 -10.11 -7.99 -3.36
C VAL A 369 -11.42 -8.06 -4.16
N GLY A 370 -11.35 -7.70 -5.43
CA GLY A 370 -12.51 -7.68 -6.32
C GLY A 370 -13.46 -6.51 -6.04
N LEU A 371 -14.73 -6.67 -6.36
CA LEU A 371 -15.75 -5.63 -6.32
C LEU A 371 -16.43 -5.57 -4.94
N SER A 372 -16.61 -4.36 -4.41
CA SER A 372 -17.57 -4.13 -3.32
C SER A 372 -19.00 -4.35 -3.81
N GLU A 373 -19.93 -4.50 -2.89
CA GLU A 373 -21.35 -4.63 -3.22
C GLU A 373 -21.85 -3.47 -4.09
N GLN A 374 -21.45 -2.24 -3.78
CA GLN A 374 -21.85 -1.08 -4.56
C GLN A 374 -21.23 -1.09 -5.95
N GLN A 375 -19.92 -1.37 -6.06
CA GLN A 375 -19.24 -1.45 -7.36
C GLN A 375 -19.82 -2.53 -8.26
N ALA A 376 -20.21 -3.68 -7.69
CA ALA A 376 -20.86 -4.74 -8.43
C ALA A 376 -22.23 -4.29 -8.96
N LYS A 377 -23.04 -3.60 -8.15
CA LYS A 377 -24.32 -3.01 -8.58
C LYS A 377 -24.14 -1.96 -9.68
N ASP A 378 -23.14 -1.08 -9.54
CA ASP A 378 -22.84 -0.04 -10.52
C ASP A 378 -22.39 -0.62 -11.87
N LYS A 379 -21.74 -1.81 -11.85
CA LYS A 379 -21.42 -2.60 -13.05
C LYS A 379 -22.61 -3.41 -13.61
N GLY A 380 -23.78 -3.34 -12.99
CA GLY A 380 -25.01 -3.98 -13.47
C GLY A 380 -25.22 -5.43 -13.04
N TYR A 381 -24.43 -5.93 -12.07
CA TYR A 381 -24.65 -7.26 -11.51
C TYR A 381 -25.90 -7.28 -10.62
N GLU A 382 -26.60 -8.40 -10.64
CA GLU A 382 -27.60 -8.73 -9.62
C GLU A 382 -26.87 -9.35 -8.42
N VAL A 383 -26.74 -8.56 -7.34
CA VAL A 383 -25.80 -8.89 -6.27
C VAL A 383 -26.46 -9.70 -5.17
N LYS A 384 -25.81 -10.81 -4.75
CA LYS A 384 -26.03 -11.45 -3.46
C LYS A 384 -24.78 -11.31 -2.58
N THR A 385 -24.99 -11.22 -1.28
CA THR A 385 -23.89 -11.07 -0.31
C THR A 385 -24.06 -12.02 0.85
N GLY A 386 -22.98 -12.46 1.42
CA GLY A 386 -22.94 -13.17 2.69
C GLY A 386 -21.88 -12.57 3.59
N SER A 387 -22.14 -12.58 4.88
CA SER A 387 -21.19 -12.05 5.87
C SER A 387 -21.15 -12.92 7.12
N PHE A 388 -19.99 -12.88 7.80
CA PHE A 388 -19.78 -13.61 9.03
C PHE A 388 -18.95 -12.80 10.02
N SER A 389 -19.41 -12.70 11.27
CA SER A 389 -18.67 -11.99 12.33
C SER A 389 -17.61 -12.89 12.95
N LEU A 390 -16.40 -12.37 13.16
CA LEU A 390 -15.34 -13.09 13.85
C LEU A 390 -15.66 -13.38 15.32
N SER A 391 -16.66 -12.72 15.91
CA SER A 391 -17.15 -13.02 17.27
C SER A 391 -17.78 -14.41 17.41
N ALA A 392 -18.05 -15.10 16.31
CA ALA A 392 -18.51 -16.48 16.27
C ALA A 392 -17.45 -17.46 15.73
N ASN A 393 -16.23 -17.01 15.47
CA ASN A 393 -15.14 -17.85 15.00
C ASN A 393 -14.29 -18.34 16.20
N GLY A 394 -14.24 -19.66 16.42
CA GLY A 394 -13.58 -20.26 17.58
C GLY A 394 -12.08 -19.95 17.65
N ARG A 395 -11.37 -19.90 16.53
CA ARG A 395 -9.93 -19.57 16.50
C ARG A 395 -9.67 -18.11 16.83
N ALA A 396 -10.46 -17.19 16.26
CA ALA A 396 -10.35 -15.77 16.56
C ALA A 396 -10.62 -15.50 18.05
N LEU A 397 -11.66 -16.13 18.62
CA LEU A 397 -11.95 -16.03 20.06
C LEU A 397 -10.83 -16.58 20.93
N ALA A 398 -10.24 -17.73 20.58
CA ALA A 398 -9.13 -18.32 21.31
C ALA A 398 -7.86 -17.44 21.29
N GLN A 399 -7.74 -16.54 20.32
CA GLN A 399 -6.64 -15.57 20.21
C GLN A 399 -6.95 -14.23 20.90
N GLY A 400 -8.16 -14.03 21.45
CA GLY A 400 -8.62 -12.71 21.92
C GLY A 400 -9.05 -11.76 20.79
N GLU A 401 -9.10 -12.24 19.54
CA GLU A 401 -9.24 -11.45 18.31
C GLU A 401 -10.63 -11.61 17.65
N GLY A 402 -11.66 -11.76 18.47
CA GLY A 402 -13.04 -11.97 18.00
C GLY A 402 -13.70 -10.72 17.38
N GLN A 403 -12.95 -9.65 17.14
CA GLN A 403 -13.46 -8.43 16.51
C GLN A 403 -13.32 -8.51 15.00
N GLY A 404 -14.38 -8.13 14.26
CA GLY A 404 -14.29 -8.02 12.82
C GLY A 404 -15.39 -8.74 12.06
N LEU A 405 -15.31 -8.64 10.75
CA LEU A 405 -16.31 -9.06 9.79
C LEU A 405 -15.64 -9.54 8.50
N ILE A 406 -16.13 -10.63 7.94
CA ILE A 406 -15.84 -11.06 6.57
C ILE A 406 -17.12 -10.92 5.74
N LYS A 407 -17.00 -10.47 4.50
CA LYS A 407 -18.10 -10.34 3.54
C LYS A 407 -17.68 -10.85 2.17
N VAL A 408 -18.50 -11.69 1.58
CA VAL A 408 -18.42 -12.11 0.17
C VAL A 408 -19.48 -11.38 -0.65
N VAL A 409 -19.14 -11.06 -1.88
CA VAL A 409 -20.00 -10.43 -2.88
C VAL A 409 -20.03 -11.34 -4.10
N ALA A 410 -21.22 -11.68 -4.60
CA ALA A 410 -21.40 -12.56 -5.74
C ALA A 410 -22.50 -12.09 -6.69
N ASP A 411 -22.44 -12.55 -7.92
CA ASP A 411 -23.52 -12.42 -8.89
C ASP A 411 -24.63 -13.42 -8.56
N ALA A 412 -25.83 -12.95 -8.28
CA ALA A 412 -26.97 -13.79 -7.92
C ALA A 412 -27.44 -14.70 -9.07
N LYS A 413 -27.11 -14.38 -10.33
CA LYS A 413 -27.53 -15.17 -11.50
C LYS A 413 -26.61 -16.34 -11.79
N THR A 414 -25.30 -16.11 -11.68
CA THR A 414 -24.27 -17.08 -12.08
C THR A 414 -23.57 -17.72 -10.89
N ASP A 415 -23.83 -17.24 -9.70
CA ASP A 415 -23.13 -17.58 -8.45
C ASP A 415 -21.64 -17.20 -8.43
N ARG A 416 -21.13 -16.55 -9.48
CA ARG A 416 -19.71 -16.16 -9.57
C ARG A 416 -19.33 -15.25 -8.40
N LEU A 417 -18.23 -15.57 -7.73
CA LEU A 417 -17.62 -14.68 -6.75
C LEU A 417 -17.15 -13.39 -7.45
N LEU A 418 -17.49 -12.24 -6.89
CA LEU A 418 -17.13 -10.92 -7.40
C LEU A 418 -16.18 -10.16 -6.46
N GLY A 419 -16.18 -10.49 -5.17
CA GLY A 419 -15.31 -9.88 -4.21
C GLY A 419 -15.31 -10.53 -2.84
N LEU A 420 -14.22 -10.37 -2.10
CA LEU A 420 -14.07 -10.75 -0.70
C LEU A 420 -13.46 -9.59 0.07
N HIS A 421 -14.07 -9.24 1.17
CA HIS A 421 -13.72 -8.09 2.00
C HIS A 421 -13.66 -8.50 3.46
N MET A 422 -12.67 -8.00 4.21
CA MET A 422 -12.48 -8.37 5.60
C MET A 422 -11.94 -7.22 6.44
N VAL A 423 -12.39 -7.12 7.66
CA VAL A 423 -11.69 -6.46 8.78
C VAL A 423 -11.56 -7.46 9.90
N GLY A 424 -10.34 -7.70 10.38
CA GLY A 424 -10.11 -8.71 11.41
C GLY A 424 -8.67 -9.19 11.46
N VAL A 425 -8.39 -10.09 12.39
CA VAL A 425 -7.08 -10.72 12.53
C VAL A 425 -6.71 -11.50 11.27
N GLY A 426 -5.49 -11.28 10.77
CA GLY A 426 -4.95 -11.98 9.60
C GLY A 426 -5.67 -11.64 8.29
N ALA A 427 -6.37 -10.51 8.20
CA ALA A 427 -7.10 -10.13 6.98
C ALA A 427 -6.17 -10.04 5.78
N GLY A 428 -4.93 -9.55 5.96
CA GLY A 428 -3.93 -9.45 4.90
C GLY A 428 -3.53 -10.80 4.30
N ASP A 429 -3.56 -11.88 5.09
CA ASP A 429 -3.26 -13.23 4.60
C ASP A 429 -4.52 -13.95 4.10
N ILE A 430 -5.64 -13.80 4.78
CA ILE A 430 -6.91 -14.50 4.46
C ILE A 430 -7.50 -14.01 3.13
N VAL A 431 -7.37 -12.72 2.82
CA VAL A 431 -7.89 -12.13 1.57
C VAL A 431 -7.37 -12.81 0.30
N HIS A 432 -6.19 -13.46 0.39
CA HIS A 432 -5.63 -14.22 -0.74
C HIS A 432 -6.49 -15.41 -1.14
N GLN A 433 -7.30 -15.98 -0.23
CA GLN A 433 -8.28 -17.02 -0.58
C GLN A 433 -9.32 -16.47 -1.56
N GLY A 434 -9.79 -15.23 -1.35
CA GLY A 434 -10.66 -14.54 -2.28
C GLY A 434 -10.00 -14.23 -3.62
N MET A 435 -8.73 -13.80 -3.59
CA MET A 435 -7.96 -13.54 -4.82
C MET A 435 -7.82 -14.81 -5.65
N ILE A 436 -7.41 -15.93 -5.03
CA ILE A 436 -7.28 -17.22 -5.71
C ILE A 436 -8.63 -17.67 -6.29
N ALA A 437 -9.72 -17.55 -5.54
CA ALA A 437 -11.05 -17.89 -6.01
C ALA A 437 -11.50 -17.03 -7.19
N LEU A 438 -11.19 -15.73 -7.18
CA LEU A 438 -11.48 -14.81 -8.30
C LEU A 438 -10.65 -15.15 -9.54
N GLU A 439 -9.36 -15.46 -9.40
CA GLU A 439 -8.49 -15.87 -10.51
C GLU A 439 -8.97 -17.15 -11.20
N PHE A 440 -9.47 -18.11 -10.43
CA PHE A 440 -10.06 -19.34 -10.95
C PHE A 440 -11.52 -19.22 -11.34
N VAL A 441 -12.10 -18.00 -11.28
CA VAL A 441 -13.51 -17.73 -11.65
C VAL A 441 -14.49 -18.60 -10.87
N SER A 442 -14.18 -18.85 -9.59
CA SER A 442 -14.98 -19.72 -8.73
C SER A 442 -16.37 -19.13 -8.44
N SER A 443 -17.32 -20.03 -8.22
CA SER A 443 -18.62 -19.69 -7.63
C SER A 443 -18.53 -19.59 -6.11
N VAL A 444 -19.54 -19.02 -5.47
CA VAL A 444 -19.67 -19.05 -4.00
C VAL A 444 -19.93 -20.49 -3.53
N GLU A 445 -20.66 -21.29 -4.32
CA GLU A 445 -20.86 -22.71 -4.03
C GLU A 445 -19.56 -23.49 -3.95
N ASP A 446 -18.55 -23.19 -4.81
CA ASP A 446 -17.22 -23.82 -4.70
C ASP A 446 -16.61 -23.59 -3.31
N LEU A 447 -16.70 -22.37 -2.77
CA LEU A 447 -16.21 -22.07 -1.43
C LEU A 447 -17.02 -22.79 -0.33
N GLN A 448 -18.32 -23.01 -0.55
CA GLN A 448 -19.19 -23.75 0.40
C GLN A 448 -18.90 -25.25 0.42
N LEU A 449 -18.36 -25.81 -0.68
CA LEU A 449 -18.06 -27.24 -0.81
C LEU A 449 -16.62 -27.58 -0.37
N MET A 450 -15.75 -26.59 -0.21
CA MET A 450 -14.37 -26.80 0.25
C MET A 450 -14.33 -27.15 1.73
N THR A 451 -13.39 -28.03 2.10
CA THR A 451 -13.14 -28.38 3.50
C THR A 451 -12.09 -27.45 4.11
N PHE A 452 -12.54 -26.61 5.03
CA PHE A 452 -11.64 -25.73 5.80
C PHE A 452 -11.13 -26.45 7.06
N ALA A 453 -9.86 -26.20 7.42
CA ALA A 453 -9.28 -26.79 8.60
C ALA A 453 -9.89 -26.18 9.88
N HIS A 454 -10.15 -27.01 10.89
CA HIS A 454 -10.69 -26.58 12.20
C HIS A 454 -9.64 -26.77 13.32
N PRO A 455 -9.44 -25.78 14.22
CA PRO A 455 -10.01 -24.42 14.17
C PRO A 455 -9.07 -23.45 13.42
N THR A 456 -9.62 -22.67 12.52
CA THR A 456 -8.89 -21.60 11.81
C THR A 456 -9.76 -20.34 11.64
N VAL A 457 -9.12 -19.19 11.44
CA VAL A 457 -9.85 -17.96 11.08
C VAL A 457 -10.44 -18.07 9.65
N SER A 458 -9.82 -18.87 8.78
CA SER A 458 -10.28 -19.12 7.41
C SER A 458 -11.70 -19.73 7.34
N GLU A 459 -12.16 -20.44 8.38
CA GLU A 459 -13.56 -20.93 8.46
C GLU A 459 -14.57 -19.80 8.37
N ALA A 460 -14.18 -18.56 8.72
CA ALA A 460 -15.04 -17.40 8.58
C ALA A 460 -15.32 -17.03 7.09
N VAL A 461 -14.41 -17.37 6.16
CA VAL A 461 -14.67 -17.27 4.72
C VAL A 461 -15.72 -18.27 4.28
N HIS A 462 -15.62 -19.53 4.76
CA HIS A 462 -16.60 -20.57 4.50
C HIS A 462 -17.98 -20.18 5.02
N GLU A 463 -18.08 -19.72 6.25
CA GLU A 463 -19.36 -19.26 6.85
C GLU A 463 -19.94 -18.04 6.13
N ALA A 464 -19.10 -17.10 5.67
CA ALA A 464 -19.55 -15.98 4.86
C ALA A 464 -20.10 -16.45 3.50
N ALA A 465 -19.46 -17.44 2.86
CA ALA A 465 -19.95 -18.06 1.64
C ALA A 465 -21.30 -18.79 1.87
N LEU A 466 -21.41 -19.58 2.94
CA LEU A 466 -22.68 -20.21 3.33
C LEU A 466 -23.78 -19.17 3.61
N SER A 467 -23.42 -18.06 4.25
CA SER A 467 -24.35 -16.96 4.57
C SER A 467 -24.96 -16.32 3.31
N ALA A 468 -24.24 -16.30 2.20
CA ALA A 468 -24.76 -15.74 0.93
C ALA A 468 -26.05 -16.45 0.45
N ASP A 469 -26.19 -17.73 0.79
CA ASP A 469 -27.35 -18.55 0.46
C ASP A 469 -28.24 -18.87 1.68
N GLY A 470 -28.03 -18.16 2.79
CA GLY A 470 -28.82 -18.38 4.01
C GLY A 470 -28.53 -19.70 4.71
N ARG A 471 -27.33 -20.27 4.51
CA ARG A 471 -26.90 -21.61 4.98
C ARG A 471 -25.86 -21.56 6.10
N ALA A 472 -25.45 -20.37 6.56
CA ALA A 472 -24.47 -20.27 7.65
C ALA A 472 -24.95 -21.05 8.89
N ILE A 473 -24.03 -21.79 9.50
CA ILE A 473 -24.33 -22.66 10.65
C ILE A 473 -24.09 -21.93 11.98
N HIS A 474 -23.01 -21.16 12.05
CA HIS A 474 -22.61 -20.45 13.27
C HIS A 474 -23.12 -19.00 13.34
N ALA A 475 -24.09 -18.65 12.51
CA ALA A 475 -24.79 -17.37 12.54
C ALA A 475 -26.30 -17.54 12.34
N ILE A 476 -27.10 -16.76 13.07
CA ILE A 476 -28.56 -16.78 12.93
C ILE A 476 -28.94 -16.17 11.58
N GLN A 477 -29.49 -16.98 10.69
CA GLN A 477 -30.01 -16.56 9.40
C GLN A 477 -31.46 -16.08 9.54
N ARG A 478 -31.69 -14.78 9.32
CA ARG A 478 -33.07 -14.26 9.24
C ARG A 478 -33.67 -14.67 7.88
N LYS A 479 -34.71 -15.48 7.89
CA LYS A 479 -35.44 -15.77 6.65
C LYS A 479 -35.83 -14.44 6.00
N LYS A 480 -35.45 -14.23 4.75
CA LYS A 480 -35.99 -13.13 3.95
C LYS A 480 -37.50 -13.41 3.87
N ARG A 481 -38.32 -12.52 4.45
CA ARG A 481 -39.78 -12.53 4.33
C ARG A 481 -40.19 -12.08 2.94
#